data_681b0664d7bbf067d5104ec645685e78
#
_entry.id   681b0664d7bbf067d5104ec645685e78
#
_cell.length_a   1.000
_cell.length_b   1.000
_cell.length_c   1.000
_cell.angle_alpha   90.00
_cell.angle_beta   90.00
_cell.angle_gamma   90.00
#
_symmetry.space_group_name_H-M   'P 1'
#
loop_
_entity.id
_entity.type
_entity.pdbx_description
1 polymer ?
#
loop_
_entity_poly.entity_id
_entity_poly.type
_entity_poly.pdbx_seq_one_letter_code
_entity_poly.pdbx_strand_id
1 'polypeptide(L)'
;MMRDANDFHRQTLVQNVTQLALGPIVARYYDRSMEQAREKGKRWVISTREEMQQAALDVVSEASRKVSIFTHDLEPGIYDSPEFLEIIKRMVLSQTYARIRVLIANPTRAVKNGNNFVSLGRRLNTYIEFRHVREDLRTHGEAFCIADETALVYRLQADRWEGIVDTYEPAVAKLYGKMFDEIWLASEVEMEFRQLGI
;
A
#
# COMPACT_ATOMS: atom_id res chain seq x y z
N MET A 1 -29.67 2.85 19.60
CA MET A 1 -29.96 3.87 18.62
C MET A 1 -28.85 4.94 18.62
N MET A 2 -27.57 4.51 18.53
CA MET A 2 -26.38 5.40 18.61
C MET A 2 -25.28 5.03 17.58
N ARG A 3 -25.61 4.26 16.52
CA ARG A 3 -24.64 3.87 15.48
C ARG A 3 -24.61 4.81 14.28
N ASP A 4 -25.65 5.58 14.00
CA ASP A 4 -25.80 6.30 12.73
C ASP A 4 -25.01 7.62 12.64
N ALA A 5 -24.75 8.30 13.76
CA ALA A 5 -24.04 9.59 13.75
C ALA A 5 -22.52 9.43 13.45
N ASN A 6 -21.94 8.32 13.88
CA ASN A 6 -20.51 8.04 13.67
C ASN A 6 -20.24 7.57 12.23
N ASP A 7 -21.17 6.86 11.62
CA ASP A 7 -21.10 6.44 10.21
C ASP A 7 -21.28 7.62 9.25
N PHE A 8 -22.18 8.55 9.56
CA PHE A 8 -22.38 9.76 8.77
C PHE A 8 -21.15 10.68 8.80
N HIS A 9 -20.51 10.84 9.96
CA HIS A 9 -19.29 11.63 10.11
C HIS A 9 -18.10 10.98 9.39
N ARG A 10 -17.98 9.66 9.44
CA ARG A 10 -16.97 8.88 8.71
C ARG A 10 -17.16 8.96 7.19
N GLN A 11 -18.39 8.88 6.70
CA GLN A 11 -18.70 9.02 5.27
C GLN A 11 -18.38 10.43 4.74
N THR A 12 -18.65 11.46 5.53
CA THR A 12 -18.33 12.86 5.16
C THR A 12 -16.81 13.10 5.13
N LEU A 13 -16.06 12.51 6.07
CA LEU A 13 -14.60 12.57 6.07
C LEU A 13 -13.99 11.85 4.83
N VAL A 14 -14.51 10.68 4.48
CA VAL A 14 -14.08 9.93 3.28
C VAL A 14 -14.33 10.76 2.02
N GLN A 15 -15.49 11.40 1.88
CA GLN A 15 -15.81 12.26 0.73
C GLN A 15 -14.90 13.49 0.67
N ASN A 16 -14.64 14.14 1.80
CA ASN A 16 -13.80 15.34 1.85
C ASN A 16 -12.32 15.02 1.56
N VAL A 17 -11.79 13.93 2.10
CA VAL A 17 -10.40 13.52 1.85
C VAL A 17 -10.22 13.14 0.38
N THR A 18 -11.18 12.43 -0.20
CA THR A 18 -11.16 12.04 -1.63
C THR A 18 -11.25 13.27 -2.55
N GLN A 19 -12.08 14.25 -2.21
CA GLN A 19 -12.29 15.44 -3.01
C GLN A 19 -11.09 16.41 -2.98
N LEU A 20 -10.39 16.48 -1.86
CA LEU A 20 -9.17 17.30 -1.70
C LEU A 20 -7.95 16.69 -2.40
N ALA A 21 -7.84 15.36 -2.41
CA ALA A 21 -6.67 14.68 -2.96
C ALA A 21 -6.70 14.48 -4.48
N LEU A 22 -7.88 14.31 -5.06
CA LEU A 22 -8.01 13.76 -6.41
C LEU A 22 -8.58 14.76 -7.44
N GLY A 23 -9.01 15.95 -7.03
CA GLY A 23 -9.61 16.96 -7.90
C GLY A 23 -10.97 16.56 -8.51
N PRO A 24 -11.68 17.53 -9.16
CA PRO A 24 -13.09 17.35 -9.56
C PRO A 24 -13.35 16.32 -10.66
N ILE A 25 -12.36 15.98 -11.47
CA ILE A 25 -12.50 14.97 -12.53
C ILE A 25 -12.50 13.57 -11.93
N VAL A 26 -11.65 13.33 -10.94
CA VAL A 26 -11.56 12.05 -10.25
C VAL A 26 -12.76 11.85 -9.32
N ALA A 27 -13.29 12.91 -8.71
CA ALA A 27 -14.51 12.85 -7.90
C ALA A 27 -15.73 12.33 -8.68
N ARG A 28 -15.89 12.70 -9.97
CA ARG A 28 -16.98 12.19 -10.84
C ARG A 28 -16.81 10.74 -11.26
N TYR A 29 -15.56 10.32 -11.49
CA TYR A 29 -15.26 8.90 -11.76
C TYR A 29 -15.51 8.06 -10.51
N TYR A 30 -15.18 8.63 -9.35
CA TYR A 30 -15.33 8.02 -8.04
C TYR A 30 -16.80 7.72 -7.70
N ASP A 31 -17.71 8.65 -7.98
CA ASP A 31 -19.14 8.53 -7.64
C ASP A 31 -19.84 7.40 -8.43
N ARG A 32 -19.42 7.18 -9.68
CA ARG A 32 -20.00 6.17 -10.57
C ARG A 32 -19.46 4.76 -10.33
N SER A 33 -18.17 4.64 -9.96
CA SER A 33 -17.55 3.35 -9.63
C SER A 33 -17.91 2.88 -8.23
N MET A 34 -18.26 3.81 -7.33
CA MET A 34 -18.67 3.53 -5.96
C MET A 34 -19.96 2.72 -5.86
N GLU A 35 -20.91 2.93 -6.77
CA GLU A 35 -22.16 2.18 -6.77
C GLU A 35 -21.95 0.71 -7.15
N GLN A 36 -21.02 0.44 -8.08
CA GLN A 36 -20.69 -0.93 -8.51
C GLN A 36 -19.70 -1.65 -7.58
N ALA A 37 -18.81 -0.90 -6.90
CA ALA A 37 -17.85 -1.45 -5.95
C ALA A 37 -18.50 -1.84 -4.62
N ARG A 38 -19.59 -1.18 -4.21
CA ARG A 38 -20.34 -1.49 -2.98
C ARG A 38 -20.90 -2.92 -2.93
N GLU A 39 -21.08 -3.57 -4.06
CA GLU A 39 -21.53 -4.96 -4.12
C GLU A 39 -20.37 -5.98 -3.98
N LYS A 40 -19.11 -5.58 -4.17
CA LYS A 40 -17.96 -6.51 -4.25
C LYS A 40 -16.89 -6.29 -3.18
N GLY A 41 -16.76 -5.12 -2.60
CA GLY A 41 -15.70 -4.79 -1.66
C GLY A 41 -16.19 -4.16 -0.36
N LYS A 42 -15.28 -4.08 0.61
CA LYS A 42 -15.49 -3.36 1.87
C LYS A 42 -14.60 -2.14 1.87
N ARG A 43 -15.16 -1.00 2.31
CA ARG A 43 -14.43 0.25 2.48
C ARG A 43 -14.57 0.75 3.91
N TRP A 44 -13.43 1.17 4.49
CA TRP A 44 -13.40 1.79 5.83
C TRP A 44 -12.24 2.77 5.97
N VAL A 45 -12.31 3.59 7.01
CA VAL A 45 -11.25 4.53 7.40
C VAL A 45 -10.45 3.90 8.53
N ILE A 46 -9.14 4.10 8.48
CA ILE A 46 -8.20 3.76 9.55
C ILE A 46 -7.63 5.03 10.17
N SER A 47 -7.26 4.98 11.44
CA SER A 47 -6.73 6.10 12.20
C SER A 47 -5.64 5.71 13.20
N THR A 48 -5.41 4.42 13.40
CA THR A 48 -4.40 3.90 14.32
C THR A 48 -3.40 3.00 13.59
N ARG A 49 -2.26 2.77 14.23
CA ARG A 49 -1.23 1.87 13.72
C ARG A 49 -1.72 0.43 13.63
N GLU A 50 -2.48 -0.01 14.62
CA GLU A 50 -3.07 -1.34 14.68
C GLU A 50 -4.09 -1.56 13.55
N GLU A 51 -4.92 -0.56 13.28
CA GLU A 51 -5.84 -0.58 12.14
C GLU A 51 -5.08 -0.59 10.79
N MET A 52 -3.97 0.15 10.68
CA MET A 52 -3.12 0.11 9.48
C MET A 52 -2.46 -1.25 9.30
N GLN A 53 -1.99 -1.89 10.38
CA GLN A 53 -1.44 -3.23 10.32
C GLN A 53 -2.48 -4.23 9.79
N GLN A 54 -3.69 -4.22 10.36
CA GLN A 54 -4.77 -5.10 9.91
C GLN A 54 -5.16 -4.80 8.46
N ALA A 55 -5.26 -3.52 8.08
CA ALA A 55 -5.56 -3.11 6.71
C ALA A 55 -4.52 -3.61 5.69
N ALA A 56 -3.23 -3.56 6.04
CA ALA A 56 -2.18 -4.11 5.19
C ALA A 56 -2.32 -5.63 5.00
N LEU A 57 -2.70 -6.36 6.06
CA LEU A 57 -2.97 -7.80 6.00
C LEU A 57 -4.20 -8.09 5.13
N ASP A 58 -5.29 -7.35 5.33
CA ASP A 58 -6.53 -7.53 4.58
C ASP A 58 -6.29 -7.29 3.08
N VAL A 59 -5.63 -6.19 2.72
CA VAL A 59 -5.32 -5.85 1.33
C VAL A 59 -4.40 -6.89 0.70
N VAL A 60 -3.30 -7.27 1.37
CA VAL A 60 -2.35 -8.21 0.77
C VAL A 60 -2.92 -9.63 0.67
N SER A 61 -3.92 -9.96 1.48
CA SER A 61 -4.63 -11.26 1.40
C SER A 61 -5.48 -11.37 0.14
N GLU A 62 -5.93 -10.27 -0.44
CA GLU A 62 -6.63 -10.25 -1.74
C GLU A 62 -5.68 -10.46 -2.93
N ALA A 63 -4.36 -10.34 -2.72
CA ALA A 63 -3.38 -10.46 -3.79
C ALA A 63 -3.22 -11.90 -4.27
N SER A 64 -3.36 -12.08 -5.58
CA SER A 64 -3.02 -13.33 -6.26
C SER A 64 -1.76 -13.25 -7.11
N ARG A 65 -1.39 -12.06 -7.62
CA ARG A 65 -0.26 -11.90 -8.56
C ARG A 65 0.67 -10.74 -8.25
N LYS A 66 0.13 -9.58 -7.87
CA LYS A 66 0.89 -8.34 -7.81
C LYS A 66 0.64 -7.61 -6.50
N VAL A 67 1.71 -7.26 -5.81
CA VAL A 67 1.66 -6.31 -4.69
C VAL A 67 2.59 -5.15 -5.00
N SER A 68 2.09 -3.93 -4.87
CA SER A 68 2.88 -2.70 -5.01
C SER A 68 2.77 -1.89 -3.73
N ILE A 69 3.91 -1.63 -3.08
CA ILE A 69 3.98 -0.90 -1.81
C ILE A 69 4.79 0.36 -2.03
N PHE A 70 4.21 1.51 -1.73
CA PHE A 70 4.90 2.77 -1.61
C PHE A 70 4.90 3.20 -0.15
N THR A 71 6.06 3.28 0.47
CA THR A 71 6.23 3.48 1.90
C THR A 71 7.33 4.47 2.20
N HIS A 72 7.24 5.15 3.36
CA HIS A 72 8.31 6.03 3.77
C HIS A 72 9.56 5.24 4.22
N ASP A 73 9.41 4.30 5.15
CA ASP A 73 10.55 3.63 5.82
C ASP A 73 10.33 2.14 6.12
N LEU A 74 9.37 1.49 5.42
CA LEU A 74 8.94 0.10 5.69
C LEU A 74 8.30 -0.11 7.06
N GLU A 75 7.66 0.86 7.61
CA GLU A 75 6.95 0.92 8.88
C GLU A 75 7.03 -0.36 9.73
N PRO A 76 7.96 -0.44 10.70
CA PRO A 76 8.19 -1.65 11.49
C PRO A 76 6.92 -2.15 12.19
N GLY A 77 6.73 -3.48 12.17
CA GLY A 77 5.55 -4.14 12.71
C GLY A 77 4.32 -4.09 11.81
N ILE A 78 4.42 -3.45 10.62
CA ILE A 78 3.40 -3.53 9.57
C ILE A 78 3.87 -4.48 8.48
N TYR A 79 4.82 -4.06 7.66
CA TYR A 79 5.31 -4.86 6.52
C TYR A 79 6.33 -5.95 6.90
N ASP A 80 6.89 -5.91 8.11
CA ASP A 80 7.80 -6.93 8.63
C ASP A 80 7.17 -7.81 9.71
N SER A 81 5.85 -7.70 9.93
CA SER A 81 5.11 -8.57 10.84
C SER A 81 5.11 -10.02 10.36
N PRO A 82 5.16 -11.02 11.27
CA PRO A 82 5.15 -12.43 10.88
C PRO A 82 3.96 -12.80 9.98
N GLU A 83 2.78 -12.25 10.27
CA GLU A 83 1.54 -12.48 9.53
C GLU A 83 1.63 -11.96 8.09
N PHE A 84 2.13 -10.73 7.92
CA PHE A 84 2.35 -10.14 6.59
C PHE A 84 3.33 -10.97 5.76
N LEU A 85 4.46 -11.34 6.34
CA LEU A 85 5.48 -12.14 5.68
C LEU A 85 4.97 -13.53 5.28
N GLU A 86 4.10 -14.13 6.09
CA GLU A 86 3.52 -15.43 5.77
C GLU A 86 2.55 -15.35 4.58
N ILE A 87 1.75 -14.27 4.49
CA ILE A 87 0.87 -14.04 3.33
C ILE A 87 1.72 -13.87 2.06
N ILE A 88 2.76 -13.04 2.12
CA ILE A 88 3.70 -12.85 0.99
C ILE A 88 4.36 -14.16 0.56
N LYS A 89 4.87 -14.96 1.49
CA LYS A 89 5.46 -16.27 1.19
C LYS A 89 4.47 -17.19 0.50
N ARG A 90 3.25 -17.29 1.04
CA ARG A 90 2.20 -18.15 0.47
C ARG A 90 1.86 -17.74 -0.95
N MET A 91 1.70 -16.44 -1.19
CA MET A 91 1.45 -15.89 -2.52
C MET A 91 2.57 -16.27 -3.50
N VAL A 92 3.82 -16.04 -3.15
CA VAL A 92 4.98 -16.36 -3.99
C VAL A 92 5.12 -17.86 -4.27
N LEU A 93 4.86 -18.71 -3.28
CA LEU A 93 4.94 -20.16 -3.43
C LEU A 93 3.79 -20.74 -4.26
N SER A 94 2.64 -20.08 -4.26
CA SER A 94 1.45 -20.54 -5.00
C SER A 94 1.40 -20.04 -6.45
N GLN A 95 2.16 -18.99 -6.79
CA GLN A 95 2.04 -18.28 -8.07
C GLN A 95 3.41 -18.01 -8.71
N THR A 96 3.71 -18.71 -9.77
CA THR A 96 5.00 -18.62 -10.51
C THR A 96 5.26 -17.17 -11.03
N TYR A 97 4.21 -16.41 -11.31
CA TYR A 97 4.31 -15.05 -11.83
C TYR A 97 4.04 -13.96 -10.79
N ALA A 98 4.09 -14.32 -9.50
CA ALA A 98 3.96 -13.32 -8.44
C ALA A 98 5.03 -12.23 -8.55
N ARG A 99 4.65 -10.99 -8.28
CA ARG A 99 5.56 -9.83 -8.26
C ARG A 99 5.20 -8.92 -7.10
N ILE A 100 6.18 -8.70 -6.25
CA ILE A 100 6.08 -7.77 -5.14
C ILE A 100 7.09 -6.66 -5.38
N ARG A 101 6.65 -5.42 -5.52
CA ARG A 101 7.48 -4.25 -5.78
C ARG A 101 7.32 -3.25 -4.65
N VAL A 102 8.43 -2.80 -4.11
CA VAL A 102 8.45 -1.92 -2.95
C VAL A 102 9.28 -0.68 -3.25
N LEU A 103 8.64 0.48 -3.21
CA LEU A 103 9.26 1.80 -3.27
C LEU A 103 9.43 2.34 -1.85
N ILE A 104 10.63 2.75 -1.50
CA ILE A 104 10.97 3.27 -0.16
C ILE A 104 11.53 4.67 -0.31
N ALA A 105 10.92 5.63 0.37
CA ALA A 105 11.38 7.01 0.34
C ALA A 105 12.64 7.22 1.21
N ASN A 106 12.75 6.54 2.35
CA ASN A 106 13.90 6.59 3.24
C ASN A 106 14.27 5.21 3.77
N PRO A 107 15.22 4.50 3.14
CA PRO A 107 15.63 3.16 3.54
C PRO A 107 16.52 3.12 4.79
N THR A 108 17.00 4.25 5.28
CA THR A 108 18.02 4.34 6.35
C THR A 108 17.65 3.52 7.59
N ARG A 109 16.41 3.55 8.00
CA ARG A 109 15.94 2.83 9.18
C ARG A 109 15.96 1.32 8.98
N ALA A 110 15.45 0.85 7.83
CA ALA A 110 15.42 -0.57 7.49
C ALA A 110 16.83 -1.15 7.29
N VAL A 111 17.75 -0.34 6.76
CA VAL A 111 19.17 -0.70 6.61
C VAL A 111 19.85 -0.83 7.97
N LYS A 112 19.75 0.19 8.84
CA LYS A 112 20.45 0.22 10.13
C LYS A 112 19.94 -0.80 11.15
N ASN A 113 18.62 -0.96 11.24
CA ASN A 113 18.00 -1.77 12.28
C ASN A 113 17.69 -3.20 11.81
N GLY A 114 17.86 -3.47 10.52
CA GLY A 114 17.36 -4.68 9.88
C GLY A 114 15.83 -4.61 9.72
N ASN A 115 15.33 -5.42 8.78
CA ASN A 115 13.89 -5.55 8.52
C ASN A 115 13.63 -6.97 7.98
N ASN A 116 12.66 -7.67 8.55
CA ASN A 116 12.35 -9.05 8.17
C ASN A 116 11.82 -9.17 6.74
N PHE A 117 11.11 -8.15 6.23
CA PHE A 117 10.66 -8.15 4.85
C PHE A 117 11.82 -8.00 3.86
N VAL A 118 12.82 -7.17 4.20
CA VAL A 118 14.07 -7.10 3.42
C VAL A 118 14.80 -8.43 3.44
N SER A 119 14.90 -9.09 4.59
CA SER A 119 15.52 -10.41 4.72
C SER A 119 14.79 -11.48 3.89
N LEU A 120 13.45 -11.42 3.85
CA LEU A 120 12.64 -12.27 3.00
C LEU A 120 12.89 -11.96 1.51
N GLY A 121 12.94 -10.69 1.12
CA GLY A 121 13.17 -10.26 -0.26
C GLY A 121 14.54 -10.66 -0.79
N ARG A 122 15.60 -10.67 0.05
CA ARG A 122 16.90 -11.21 -0.32
C ARG A 122 16.84 -12.70 -0.70
N ARG A 123 16.03 -13.46 0.01
CA ARG A 123 15.84 -14.91 -0.25
C ARG A 123 14.94 -15.18 -1.45
N LEU A 124 14.00 -14.27 -1.72
CA LEU A 124 12.99 -14.37 -2.78
C LEU A 124 13.16 -13.28 -3.84
N ASN A 125 14.39 -12.94 -4.19
CA ASN A 125 14.75 -11.80 -5.03
C ASN A 125 14.23 -11.88 -6.48
N THR A 126 13.79 -13.03 -6.93
CA THR A 126 13.10 -13.20 -8.22
C THR A 126 11.68 -12.62 -8.18
N TYR A 127 11.08 -12.57 -7.00
CA TYR A 127 9.68 -12.18 -6.79
C TYR A 127 9.53 -10.82 -6.12
N ILE A 128 10.48 -10.46 -5.23
CA ILE A 128 10.43 -9.26 -4.41
C ILE A 128 11.58 -8.34 -4.80
N GLU A 129 11.25 -7.12 -5.20
CA GLU A 129 12.23 -6.09 -5.56
C GLU A 129 11.96 -4.80 -4.77
N PHE A 130 13.04 -4.24 -4.21
CA PHE A 130 13.03 -2.96 -3.50
C PHE A 130 13.75 -1.91 -4.32
N ARG A 131 13.15 -0.71 -4.43
CA ARG A 131 13.79 0.45 -5.01
C ARG A 131 13.73 1.65 -4.06
N HIS A 132 14.78 2.42 -4.09
CA HIS A 132 14.87 3.68 -3.39
C HIS A 132 14.31 4.80 -4.27
N VAL A 133 13.36 5.56 -3.75
CA VAL A 133 12.76 6.68 -4.46
C VAL A 133 13.79 7.80 -4.58
N ARG A 134 14.01 8.32 -5.78
CA ARG A 134 14.87 9.47 -6.03
C ARG A 134 14.45 10.66 -5.20
N GLU A 135 15.42 11.48 -4.78
CA GLU A 135 15.19 12.60 -3.86
C GLU A 135 14.20 13.63 -4.40
N ASP A 136 14.26 13.94 -5.69
CA ASP A 136 13.33 14.84 -6.37
C ASP A 136 11.89 14.34 -6.46
N LEU A 137 11.68 13.02 -6.30
CA LEU A 137 10.36 12.38 -6.28
C LEU A 137 9.86 12.07 -4.87
N ARG A 138 10.64 12.33 -3.83
CA ARG A 138 10.23 12.14 -2.42
C ARG A 138 9.25 13.20 -1.92
N THR A 139 8.87 14.15 -2.75
CA THR A 139 7.84 15.17 -2.43
C THR A 139 6.45 14.58 -2.28
N HIS A 140 6.26 13.34 -2.72
CA HIS A 140 5.06 12.57 -2.47
C HIS A 140 5.02 12.17 -0.99
N GLY A 141 4.12 12.80 -0.24
CA GLY A 141 3.91 12.50 1.18
C GLY A 141 3.06 11.26 1.43
N GLU A 142 2.53 10.64 0.36
CA GLU A 142 1.62 9.52 0.43
C GLU A 142 2.32 8.21 0.78
N ALA A 143 1.56 7.26 1.31
CA ALA A 143 1.94 5.86 1.44
C ALA A 143 0.76 4.97 1.08
N PHE A 144 1.01 3.87 0.36
CA PHE A 144 -0.04 2.95 -0.05
C PHE A 144 0.46 1.52 -0.28
N CYS A 145 -0.46 0.58 -0.16
CA CYS A 145 -0.28 -0.80 -0.58
C CYS A 145 -1.43 -1.19 -1.50
N ILE A 146 -1.10 -1.75 -2.66
CA ILE A 146 -2.06 -2.16 -3.70
C ILE A 146 -1.89 -3.65 -3.97
N ALA A 147 -3.01 -4.37 -4.03
CA ALA A 147 -3.09 -5.77 -4.42
C ALA A 147 -3.86 -5.92 -5.73
N ASP A 148 -3.24 -6.56 -6.73
CA ASP A 148 -3.81 -6.92 -8.04
C ASP A 148 -4.57 -5.78 -8.77
N GLU A 149 -4.22 -4.52 -8.52
CA GLU A 149 -4.88 -3.34 -9.08
C GLU A 149 -6.39 -3.24 -8.74
N THR A 150 -6.81 -3.87 -7.65
CA THR A 150 -8.21 -3.91 -7.22
C THR A 150 -8.40 -3.51 -5.76
N ALA A 151 -7.59 -4.03 -4.86
CA ALA A 151 -7.62 -3.69 -3.44
C ALA A 151 -6.49 -2.74 -3.08
N LEU A 152 -6.74 -1.83 -2.15
CA LEU A 152 -5.72 -0.89 -1.68
C LEU A 152 -5.98 -0.39 -0.26
N VAL A 153 -4.91 -0.04 0.41
CA VAL A 153 -4.89 0.88 1.54
C VAL A 153 -4.01 2.07 1.17
N TYR A 154 -4.47 3.28 1.42
CA TYR A 154 -3.69 4.48 1.15
C TYR A 154 -3.83 5.53 2.24
N ARG A 155 -2.75 6.24 2.48
CA ARG A 155 -2.63 7.37 3.40
C ARG A 155 -2.09 8.57 2.62
N LEU A 156 -2.69 9.72 2.80
CA LEU A 156 -2.22 10.96 2.14
C LEU A 156 -0.94 11.51 2.77
N GLN A 157 -0.68 11.14 4.01
CA GLN A 157 0.50 11.52 4.76
C GLN A 157 1.09 10.27 5.41
N ALA A 158 2.28 9.88 4.98
CA ALA A 158 2.95 8.67 5.44
C ALA A 158 3.32 8.70 6.94
N ASP A 159 3.48 9.91 7.51
CA ASP A 159 3.77 10.15 8.92
C ASP A 159 2.53 10.05 9.83
N ARG A 160 1.33 9.87 9.25
CA ARG A 160 0.07 9.69 9.96
C ARG A 160 -0.56 8.34 9.68
N TRP A 161 -1.40 7.89 10.60
CA TRP A 161 -2.10 6.61 10.44
C TRP A 161 -3.47 6.75 9.78
N GLU A 162 -3.97 7.98 9.60
CA GLU A 162 -5.22 8.23 8.90
C GLU A 162 -5.14 7.80 7.44
N GLY A 163 -6.05 6.94 7.05
CA GLY A 163 -6.08 6.40 5.70
C GLY A 163 -7.42 5.76 5.34
N ILE A 164 -7.50 5.32 4.10
CA ILE A 164 -8.67 4.64 3.55
C ILE A 164 -8.24 3.27 3.06
N VAL A 165 -9.05 2.28 3.38
CA VAL A 165 -8.91 0.90 2.91
C VAL A 165 -10.09 0.58 2.01
N ASP A 166 -9.81 -0.09 0.90
CA ASP A 166 -10.83 -0.62 0.02
C ASP A 166 -10.38 -1.97 -0.55
N THR A 167 -11.16 -3.02 -0.34
CA THR A 167 -10.83 -4.36 -0.85
C THR A 167 -11.25 -4.56 -2.30
N TYR A 168 -12.02 -3.64 -2.88
CA TYR A 168 -12.36 -3.68 -4.31
C TYR A 168 -12.70 -2.30 -4.86
N GLU A 169 -11.68 -1.52 -5.23
CA GLU A 169 -11.82 -0.22 -5.90
C GLU A 169 -10.82 -0.12 -7.07
N PRO A 170 -11.10 -0.79 -8.19
CA PRO A 170 -10.15 -0.86 -9.32
C PRO A 170 -9.79 0.50 -9.91
N ALA A 171 -10.69 1.49 -9.88
CA ALA A 171 -10.42 2.80 -10.46
C ALA A 171 -9.33 3.54 -9.69
N VAL A 172 -9.41 3.55 -8.36
CA VAL A 172 -8.43 4.18 -7.49
C VAL A 172 -7.14 3.36 -7.44
N ALA A 173 -7.24 2.03 -7.36
CA ALA A 173 -6.07 1.15 -7.37
C ALA A 173 -5.24 1.32 -8.65
N LYS A 174 -5.85 1.46 -9.83
CA LYS A 174 -5.17 1.73 -11.09
C LYS A 174 -4.54 3.12 -11.12
N LEU A 175 -5.19 4.13 -10.54
CA LEU A 175 -4.63 5.48 -10.46
C LEU A 175 -3.33 5.49 -9.65
N TYR A 176 -3.35 4.91 -8.44
CA TYR A 176 -2.16 4.78 -7.60
C TYR A 176 -1.13 3.82 -8.23
N GLY A 177 -1.58 2.77 -8.91
CA GLY A 177 -0.72 1.86 -9.65
C GLY A 177 0.06 2.55 -10.77
N LYS A 178 -0.58 3.47 -11.51
CA LYS A 178 0.07 4.27 -12.53
C LYS A 178 1.12 5.21 -11.93
N MET A 179 0.78 5.93 -10.87
CA MET A 179 1.73 6.76 -10.13
C MET A 179 2.91 5.93 -9.61
N PHE A 180 2.64 4.76 -9.06
CA PHE A 180 3.69 3.82 -8.62
C PHE A 180 4.62 3.44 -9.77
N ASP A 181 4.09 3.08 -10.94
CA ASP A 181 4.87 2.65 -12.09
C ASP A 181 5.76 3.79 -12.63
N GLU A 182 5.27 5.03 -12.66
CA GLU A 182 6.05 6.21 -13.04
C GLU A 182 7.24 6.43 -12.09
N ILE A 183 7.00 6.39 -10.78
CA ILE A 183 8.05 6.53 -9.77
C ILE A 183 9.00 5.33 -9.81
N TRP A 184 8.49 4.12 -10.03
CA TRP A 184 9.29 2.90 -10.14
C TRP A 184 10.31 2.96 -11.26
N LEU A 185 9.92 3.44 -12.43
CA LEU A 185 10.81 3.58 -13.58
C LEU A 185 11.91 4.62 -13.34
N ALA A 186 11.63 5.64 -12.56
CA ALA A 186 12.59 6.69 -12.22
C ALA A 186 13.45 6.38 -10.97
N SER A 187 13.13 5.29 -10.26
CA SER A 187 13.79 4.91 -9.00
C SER A 187 14.92 3.90 -9.22
N GLU A 188 15.91 3.94 -8.34
CA GLU A 188 17.07 3.05 -8.38
C GLU A 188 16.85 1.81 -7.52
N VAL A 189 17.50 0.72 -7.92
CA VAL A 189 17.47 -0.51 -7.12
C VAL A 189 18.25 -0.28 -5.83
N GLU A 190 17.64 -0.59 -4.68
CA GLU A 190 18.30 -0.46 -3.38
C GLU A 190 19.34 -1.58 -3.19
N MET A 191 20.60 -1.21 -3.41
CA MET A 191 21.71 -2.16 -3.41
C MET A 191 21.98 -2.76 -2.03
N GLU A 192 21.79 -1.98 -0.95
CA GLU A 192 22.00 -2.47 0.41
C GLU A 192 21.01 -3.58 0.80
N PHE A 193 19.82 -3.59 0.18
CA PHE A 193 18.85 -4.66 0.38
C PHE A 193 19.16 -5.92 -0.42
N ARG A 194 20.06 -5.85 -1.41
CA ARG A 194 20.51 -7.02 -2.17
C ARG A 194 21.68 -7.76 -1.53
N GLN A 195 22.49 -7.09 -0.75
CA GLN A 195 23.66 -7.71 -0.13
C GLN A 195 23.23 -8.70 0.95
N LEU A 196 23.58 -9.95 0.74
CA LEU A 196 23.59 -10.95 1.81
C LEU A 196 24.68 -10.49 2.77
N GLY A 197 24.33 -10.14 4.01
CA GLY A 197 25.31 -9.88 5.04
C GLY A 197 26.25 -11.09 5.15
N ILE A 198 27.53 -10.84 4.95
CA ILE A 198 28.60 -11.80 5.17
C ILE A 198 28.77 -12.03 6.65
#